data_c43ae3455c11f22f1ccc0266e1a20750
#
_entry.id   c43ae3455c11f22f1ccc0266e1a20750
#
_cell.length_a   1.000
_cell.length_b   1.000
_cell.length_c   1.000
_cell.angle_alpha   90.00
_cell.angle_beta   90.00
_cell.angle_gamma   90.00
#
_symmetry.space_group_name_H-M   'P 1'
#
loop_
_entity.id
_entity.type
_entity.pdbx_description
1 polymer ?
#
loop_
_entity_poly.entity_id
_entity_poly.type
_entity_poly.pdbx_seq_one_letter_code
_entity_poly.pdbx_strand_id
1 'polypeptide(L)'
;KQADASADDKIDLFLVEADYALKYVNTDYTMPVADLGITEDEVADQYQYTKDVMTDADGNLKGLSWQGCPGTMIYRRDIAKEVFGTDDPAEVQKKVADWDTFKATAEELKEKGYQMTSTVNDSYRVFSNNVSTPWVVDGKITVDDNIKNWVDMSKEMVDAGETATYELWSDDWSKGFFKDSNVFAYFGPAWFID
;
A
#
# COMPACT_ATOMS: atom_id res chain seq x y z
N LYS A 1 22.90 8.80 -17.44
CA LYS A 1 23.67 9.64 -16.46
C LYS A 1 24.76 8.84 -15.75
N GLN A 2 24.45 7.63 -15.21
CA GLN A 2 25.43 6.80 -14.52
C GLN A 2 26.61 6.40 -15.41
N ALA A 3 26.35 6.06 -16.68
CA ALA A 3 27.40 5.68 -17.63
C ALA A 3 28.38 6.81 -17.97
N ASP A 4 27.92 8.07 -17.91
CA ASP A 4 28.71 9.26 -18.24
C ASP A 4 29.34 9.93 -17.01
N ALA A 5 29.04 9.43 -15.81
CA ALA A 5 29.59 9.98 -14.58
C ALA A 5 31.08 9.64 -14.42
N SER A 6 31.87 10.55 -13.83
CA SER A 6 33.22 10.25 -13.39
C SER A 6 33.20 9.20 -12.29
N ALA A 7 34.32 8.56 -11.99
CA ALA A 7 34.37 7.54 -10.92
C ALA A 7 33.91 8.09 -9.56
N ASP A 8 34.21 9.37 -9.29
CA ASP A 8 33.83 10.04 -8.04
C ASP A 8 32.34 10.46 -7.99
N ASP A 9 31.69 10.53 -9.15
CA ASP A 9 30.28 10.92 -9.28
C ASP A 9 29.33 9.72 -9.46
N LYS A 10 29.86 8.49 -9.51
CA LYS A 10 29.04 7.29 -9.64
C LYS A 10 28.29 7.00 -8.34
N ILE A 11 27.07 6.51 -8.51
CA ILE A 11 26.24 6.05 -7.40
C ILE A 11 26.61 4.60 -7.10
N ASP A 12 27.13 4.35 -5.90
CA ASP A 12 27.50 3.02 -5.45
C ASP A 12 26.32 2.29 -4.78
N LEU A 13 25.44 3.05 -4.11
CA LEU A 13 24.25 2.55 -3.43
C LEU A 13 23.10 3.53 -3.60
N PHE A 14 21.92 3.02 -3.81
CA PHE A 14 20.69 3.84 -3.84
C PHE A 14 19.51 3.12 -3.20
N LEU A 15 18.55 3.89 -2.74
CA LEU A 15 17.30 3.40 -2.18
C LEU A 15 16.25 3.30 -3.28
N VAL A 16 15.42 2.26 -3.21
CA VAL A 16 14.30 2.06 -4.12
C VAL A 16 13.09 1.51 -3.35
N GLU A 17 11.94 2.08 -3.61
CA GLU A 17 10.69 1.51 -3.13
C GLU A 17 10.32 0.24 -3.89
N ALA A 18 9.65 -0.69 -3.23
CA ALA A 18 9.24 -1.97 -3.80
C ALA A 18 8.50 -1.83 -5.14
N ASP A 19 7.67 -0.79 -5.30
CA ASP A 19 6.93 -0.51 -6.53
C ASP A 19 7.81 -0.20 -7.75
N TYR A 20 9.03 0.25 -7.50
CA TYR A 20 9.98 0.60 -8.55
C TYR A 20 11.11 -0.44 -8.70
N ALA A 21 11.14 -1.47 -7.87
CA ALA A 21 12.19 -2.48 -7.88
C ALA A 21 12.40 -3.11 -9.27
N LEU A 22 11.32 -3.45 -9.96
CA LEU A 22 11.36 -4.05 -11.31
C LEU A 22 12.06 -3.18 -12.38
N LYS A 23 12.17 -1.86 -12.15
CA LYS A 23 12.92 -0.98 -13.07
C LYS A 23 14.43 -1.22 -13.02
N TYR A 24 14.92 -1.82 -11.95
CA TYR A 24 16.35 -1.93 -11.67
C TYR A 24 16.80 -3.38 -11.53
N VAL A 25 15.99 -4.24 -10.91
CA VAL A 25 16.40 -5.61 -10.55
C VAL A 25 16.81 -6.45 -11.76
N ASN A 26 16.12 -6.29 -12.91
CA ASN A 26 16.43 -7.01 -14.15
C ASN A 26 17.38 -6.22 -15.09
N THR A 27 18.19 -5.31 -14.56
CA THR A 27 19.11 -4.51 -15.35
C THR A 27 20.54 -4.61 -14.85
N ASP A 28 21.50 -4.17 -15.66
CA ASP A 28 22.91 -4.08 -15.30
C ASP A 28 23.23 -2.87 -14.39
N TYR A 29 22.22 -2.09 -14.00
CA TYR A 29 22.41 -1.02 -13.00
C TYR A 29 22.55 -1.51 -11.57
N THR A 30 22.17 -2.75 -11.33
CA THR A 30 22.28 -3.43 -10.05
C THR A 30 23.04 -4.74 -10.21
N MET A 31 23.81 -5.11 -9.20
CA MET A 31 24.58 -6.36 -9.17
C MET A 31 24.06 -7.30 -8.08
N PRO A 32 24.30 -8.61 -8.20
CA PRO A 32 23.99 -9.55 -7.13
C PRO A 32 24.68 -9.16 -5.83
N VAL A 33 23.97 -9.22 -4.71
CA VAL A 33 24.56 -8.93 -3.39
C VAL A 33 25.64 -9.94 -3.00
N ALA A 34 25.57 -11.14 -3.55
CA ALA A 34 26.60 -12.17 -3.39
C ALA A 34 27.97 -11.73 -3.93
N ASP A 35 28.00 -10.90 -4.99
CA ASP A 35 29.25 -10.36 -5.55
C ASP A 35 29.91 -9.34 -4.61
N LEU A 36 29.17 -8.81 -3.65
CA LEU A 36 29.66 -7.97 -2.56
C LEU A 36 30.12 -8.79 -1.35
N GLY A 37 30.05 -10.12 -1.42
CA GLY A 37 30.43 -11.03 -0.35
C GLY A 37 29.34 -11.27 0.69
N ILE A 38 28.10 -10.81 0.44
CA ILE A 38 26.94 -11.06 1.31
C ILE A 38 26.42 -12.48 1.04
N THR A 39 26.42 -13.30 2.09
CA THR A 39 26.04 -14.71 2.03
C THR A 39 24.53 -14.92 2.25
N GLU A 40 24.01 -16.06 1.83
CA GLU A 40 22.60 -16.45 2.09
C GLU A 40 22.30 -16.55 3.59
N ASP A 41 23.26 -17.00 4.40
CA ASP A 41 23.10 -17.09 5.86
C ASP A 41 22.90 -15.70 6.51
N GLU A 42 23.59 -14.68 5.99
CA GLU A 42 23.46 -13.31 6.52
C GLU A 42 22.10 -12.67 6.23
N VAL A 43 21.38 -13.16 5.22
CA VAL A 43 20.06 -12.67 4.83
C VAL A 43 18.95 -13.69 5.12
N ALA A 44 19.26 -14.77 5.83
CA ALA A 44 18.30 -15.86 6.09
C ALA A 44 17.07 -15.39 6.88
N ASP A 45 17.26 -14.49 7.83
CA ASP A 45 16.19 -13.96 8.69
C ASP A 45 15.34 -12.86 8.05
N GLN A 46 15.67 -12.42 6.83
CA GLN A 46 14.83 -11.47 6.12
C GLN A 46 13.51 -12.12 5.66
N TYR A 47 12.43 -11.36 5.71
CA TYR A 47 11.15 -11.83 5.18
C TYR A 47 11.26 -12.18 3.69
N GLN A 48 10.73 -13.35 3.32
CA GLN A 48 10.86 -13.85 1.95
C GLN A 48 10.30 -12.85 0.92
N TYR A 49 9.15 -12.22 1.16
CA TYR A 49 8.55 -11.26 0.25
C TYR A 49 9.46 -10.05 -0.04
N THR A 50 10.32 -9.64 0.90
CA THR A 50 11.28 -8.54 0.68
C THR A 50 12.46 -8.98 -0.18
N LYS A 51 12.83 -10.26 -0.13
CA LYS A 51 13.84 -10.86 -1.03
C LYS A 51 13.26 -11.04 -2.43
N ASP A 52 12.03 -11.54 -2.54
CA ASP A 52 11.38 -11.83 -3.82
C ASP A 52 11.29 -10.57 -4.70
N VAL A 53 10.95 -9.43 -4.13
CA VAL A 53 10.83 -8.16 -4.87
C VAL A 53 12.17 -7.64 -5.41
N MET A 54 13.29 -8.07 -4.81
CA MET A 54 14.65 -7.70 -5.19
C MET A 54 15.41 -8.85 -5.88
N THR A 55 14.74 -9.91 -6.24
CA THR A 55 15.32 -11.04 -6.98
C THR A 55 15.04 -10.88 -8.48
N ASP A 56 16.08 -11.00 -9.30
CA ASP A 56 15.96 -10.90 -10.75
C ASP A 56 15.37 -12.18 -11.38
N ALA A 57 15.14 -12.16 -12.68
CA ALA A 57 14.58 -13.28 -13.42
C ALA A 57 15.49 -14.53 -13.43
N ASP A 58 16.79 -14.38 -13.15
CA ASP A 58 17.78 -15.45 -13.08
C ASP A 58 17.94 -16.00 -11.65
N GLY A 59 17.20 -15.45 -10.69
CA GLY A 59 17.21 -15.88 -9.29
C GLY A 59 18.28 -15.20 -8.42
N ASN A 60 18.92 -14.13 -8.88
CA ASN A 60 19.92 -13.43 -8.12
C ASN A 60 19.28 -12.34 -7.26
N LEU A 61 19.61 -12.32 -5.96
CA LEU A 61 19.22 -11.25 -5.05
C LEU A 61 20.09 -10.00 -5.33
N LYS A 62 19.48 -8.89 -5.73
CA LYS A 62 20.14 -7.66 -6.14
C LYS A 62 19.93 -6.46 -5.21
N GLY A 63 19.28 -6.66 -4.09
CA GLY A 63 19.08 -5.65 -3.07
C GLY A 63 18.56 -6.22 -1.78
N LEU A 64 18.69 -5.43 -0.71
CA LEU A 64 18.30 -5.83 0.64
C LEU A 64 17.31 -4.83 1.20
N SER A 65 16.35 -5.32 1.99
CA SER A 65 15.40 -4.48 2.71
C SER A 65 15.79 -4.36 4.17
N TRP A 66 15.67 -3.16 4.73
CA TRP A 66 15.88 -2.94 6.17
C TRP A 66 14.59 -2.90 6.97
N GLN A 67 13.42 -2.95 6.31
CA GLN A 67 12.14 -2.90 7.01
C GLN A 67 11.08 -3.74 6.31
N GLY A 68 10.15 -4.27 7.10
CA GLY A 68 8.86 -4.75 6.64
C GLY A 68 7.80 -3.68 6.87
N CYS A 69 6.93 -3.45 5.90
CA CYS A 69 5.85 -2.47 5.99
C CYS A 69 4.47 -3.15 5.82
N PRO A 70 4.04 -3.99 6.77
CA PRO A 70 2.70 -4.56 6.71
C PRO A 70 1.66 -3.46 6.80
N GLY A 71 0.74 -3.43 5.83
CA GLY A 71 -0.38 -2.50 5.83
C GLY A 71 -1.51 -2.99 6.72
N THR A 72 -2.22 -2.05 7.33
CA THR A 72 -3.43 -2.31 8.12
C THR A 72 -4.41 -1.15 7.95
N MET A 73 -5.64 -1.34 8.40
CA MET A 73 -6.59 -0.25 8.56
C MET A 73 -6.29 0.50 9.85
N ILE A 74 -6.10 1.81 9.74
CA ILE A 74 -5.90 2.74 10.85
C ILE A 74 -7.18 3.56 10.96
N TYR A 75 -7.79 3.61 12.14
CA TYR A 75 -9.07 4.29 12.31
C TYR A 75 -9.09 5.27 13.48
N ARG A 76 -9.97 6.25 13.39
CA ARG A 76 -10.23 7.25 14.40
C ARG A 76 -11.10 6.64 15.51
N ARG A 77 -10.50 6.44 16.70
CA ARG A 77 -11.18 5.84 17.85
C ARG A 77 -12.31 6.70 18.40
N ASP A 78 -12.16 8.02 18.33
CA ASP A 78 -13.19 8.96 18.75
C ASP A 78 -14.45 8.86 17.87
N ILE A 79 -14.28 8.77 16.55
CA ILE A 79 -15.39 8.55 15.60
C ILE A 79 -16.03 7.17 15.83
N ALA A 80 -15.23 6.11 15.99
CA ALA A 80 -15.75 4.77 16.30
C ALA A 80 -16.61 4.80 17.57
N LYS A 81 -16.14 5.48 18.61
CA LYS A 81 -16.86 5.61 19.88
C LYS A 81 -18.18 6.35 19.71
N GLU A 82 -18.20 7.40 18.92
CA GLU A 82 -19.40 8.20 18.67
C GLU A 82 -20.42 7.43 17.83
N VAL A 83 -19.99 6.82 16.73
CA VAL A 83 -20.88 6.18 15.74
C VAL A 83 -21.31 4.79 16.19
N PHE A 84 -20.37 3.97 16.67
CA PHE A 84 -20.62 2.55 17.00
C PHE A 84 -20.83 2.29 18.50
N GLY A 85 -20.63 3.30 19.34
CA GLY A 85 -20.70 3.15 20.80
C GLY A 85 -19.48 2.45 21.41
N THR A 86 -18.52 2.03 20.59
CA THR A 86 -17.29 1.35 21.03
C THR A 86 -16.10 1.81 20.18
N ASP A 87 -14.91 1.80 20.80
CA ASP A 87 -13.64 2.05 20.14
C ASP A 87 -12.69 0.85 20.26
N ASP A 88 -13.23 -0.30 20.71
CA ASP A 88 -12.47 -1.55 20.82
C ASP A 88 -12.12 -2.09 19.42
N PRO A 89 -10.82 -2.37 19.14
CA PRO A 89 -10.39 -2.82 17.83
C PRO A 89 -11.06 -4.14 17.38
N ALA A 90 -11.34 -5.06 18.31
CA ALA A 90 -11.97 -6.32 17.97
C ALA A 90 -13.44 -6.15 17.57
N GLU A 91 -14.14 -5.15 18.13
CA GLU A 91 -15.51 -4.84 17.75
C GLU A 91 -15.55 -4.03 16.43
N VAL A 92 -14.61 -3.10 16.24
CA VAL A 92 -14.47 -2.38 14.96
C VAL A 92 -14.10 -3.33 13.82
N GLN A 93 -13.23 -4.31 14.07
CA GLN A 93 -12.88 -5.34 13.07
C GLN A 93 -14.10 -6.09 12.54
N LYS A 94 -15.13 -6.34 13.36
CA LYS A 94 -16.36 -7.02 12.89
C LYS A 94 -17.16 -6.18 11.90
N LYS A 95 -17.05 -4.85 11.99
CA LYS A 95 -17.73 -3.91 11.10
C LYS A 95 -17.03 -3.74 9.75
N VAL A 96 -15.77 -4.19 9.65
CA VAL A 96 -14.93 -4.08 8.45
C VAL A 96 -14.28 -5.42 8.10
N ALA A 97 -14.94 -6.53 8.45
CA ALA A 97 -14.41 -7.88 8.28
C ALA A 97 -14.25 -8.29 6.80
N ASP A 98 -15.09 -7.75 5.95
CA ASP A 98 -15.09 -7.92 4.50
C ASP A 98 -15.59 -6.65 3.81
N TRP A 99 -15.58 -6.62 2.46
CA TRP A 99 -15.96 -5.43 1.71
C TRP A 99 -17.47 -5.11 1.77
N ASP A 100 -18.32 -6.09 2.04
CA ASP A 100 -19.76 -5.85 2.20
C ASP A 100 -20.05 -5.18 3.56
N THR A 101 -19.44 -5.67 4.63
CA THR A 101 -19.54 -5.03 5.96
C THR A 101 -18.81 -3.67 5.98
N PHE A 102 -17.72 -3.51 5.23
CA PHE A 102 -17.04 -2.23 5.06
C PHE A 102 -17.96 -1.18 4.41
N LYS A 103 -18.68 -1.51 3.32
CA LYS A 103 -19.64 -0.61 2.66
C LYS A 103 -20.81 -0.28 3.59
N ALA A 104 -21.38 -1.27 4.28
CA ALA A 104 -22.44 -1.04 5.24
C ALA A 104 -22.01 -0.10 6.39
N THR A 105 -20.76 -0.23 6.83
CA THR A 105 -20.17 0.69 7.82
C THR A 105 -19.94 2.08 7.25
N ALA A 106 -19.58 2.20 5.98
CA ALA A 106 -19.45 3.49 5.32
C ALA A 106 -20.79 4.24 5.25
N GLU A 107 -21.88 3.54 4.97
CA GLU A 107 -23.25 4.11 5.02
C GLU A 107 -23.60 4.59 6.43
N GLU A 108 -23.33 3.79 7.48
CA GLU A 108 -23.57 4.16 8.89
C GLU A 108 -22.78 5.42 9.31
N LEU A 109 -21.52 5.50 8.87
CA LEU A 109 -20.65 6.66 9.11
C LEU A 109 -21.19 7.91 8.42
N LYS A 110 -21.59 7.79 7.14
CA LYS A 110 -22.16 8.89 6.35
C LYS A 110 -23.44 9.46 6.98
N GLU A 111 -24.32 8.63 7.53
CA GLU A 111 -25.52 9.09 8.24
C GLU A 111 -25.20 10.00 9.43
N LYS A 112 -24.00 9.90 9.98
CA LYS A 112 -23.47 10.72 11.07
C LYS A 112 -22.59 11.88 10.61
N GLY A 113 -22.42 12.05 9.29
CA GLY A 113 -21.63 13.13 8.70
C GLY A 113 -20.12 12.80 8.53
N TYR A 114 -19.77 11.53 8.67
CA TYR A 114 -18.40 11.06 8.49
C TYR A 114 -18.18 10.44 7.11
N GLN A 115 -16.91 10.43 6.68
CA GLN A 115 -16.43 9.75 5.48
C GLN A 115 -15.69 8.49 5.89
N MET A 116 -15.91 7.39 5.20
CA MET A 116 -15.20 6.13 5.48
C MET A 116 -13.70 6.28 5.30
N THR A 117 -13.27 6.87 4.17
CA THR A 117 -11.87 7.13 3.83
C THR A 117 -11.69 8.53 3.25
N SER A 118 -10.45 9.00 3.22
CA SER A 118 -10.06 10.29 2.64
C SER A 118 -10.09 10.30 1.11
N THR A 119 -9.87 9.13 0.53
CA THR A 119 -9.94 8.86 -0.92
C THR A 119 -10.15 7.37 -1.16
N VAL A 120 -10.71 7.00 -2.30
CA VAL A 120 -10.80 5.59 -2.72
C VAL A 120 -9.42 4.95 -2.90
N ASN A 121 -8.39 5.76 -3.19
CA ASN A 121 -7.01 5.29 -3.34
C ASN A 121 -6.43 4.72 -2.04
N ASP A 122 -6.95 5.07 -0.87
CA ASP A 122 -6.52 4.51 0.41
C ASP A 122 -6.65 2.98 0.44
N SER A 123 -7.69 2.42 -0.15
CA SER A 123 -7.93 0.97 -0.20
C SER A 123 -7.22 0.25 -1.36
N TYR A 124 -6.66 0.98 -2.33
CA TYR A 124 -6.12 0.37 -3.56
C TYR A 124 -5.09 -0.74 -3.29
N ARG A 125 -4.18 -0.53 -2.33
CA ARG A 125 -3.12 -1.51 -2.02
C ARG A 125 -3.67 -2.83 -1.50
N VAL A 126 -4.80 -2.83 -0.81
CA VAL A 126 -5.43 -4.06 -0.33
C VAL A 126 -5.87 -4.93 -1.50
N PHE A 127 -6.35 -4.32 -2.58
CA PHE A 127 -6.74 -5.04 -3.80
C PHE A 127 -5.53 -5.39 -4.68
N SER A 128 -4.64 -4.42 -4.94
CA SER A 128 -3.53 -4.61 -5.86
C SER A 128 -2.47 -5.59 -5.37
N ASN A 129 -2.30 -5.74 -4.06
CA ASN A 129 -1.40 -6.74 -3.48
C ASN A 129 -1.96 -8.18 -3.51
N ASN A 130 -3.23 -8.35 -3.88
CA ASN A 130 -3.91 -9.64 -3.95
C ASN A 130 -4.32 -10.01 -5.39
N VAL A 131 -3.66 -9.45 -6.40
CA VAL A 131 -3.89 -9.82 -7.79
C VAL A 131 -3.24 -11.17 -8.12
N SER A 132 -3.91 -11.95 -8.97
CA SER A 132 -3.43 -13.23 -9.48
C SER A 132 -2.95 -13.16 -10.92
N THR A 133 -3.29 -12.08 -11.62
CA THR A 133 -3.01 -11.91 -13.04
C THR A 133 -2.17 -10.66 -13.27
N PRO A 134 -1.04 -10.75 -13.99
CA PRO A 134 -0.25 -9.57 -14.33
C PRO A 134 -1.00 -8.65 -15.32
N TRP A 135 -0.62 -7.36 -15.33
CA TRP A 135 -1.20 -6.36 -16.22
C TRP A 135 -1.01 -6.65 -17.72
N VAL A 136 -0.03 -7.46 -18.07
CA VAL A 136 0.25 -7.84 -19.45
C VAL A 136 0.36 -9.37 -19.53
N VAL A 137 -0.49 -9.97 -20.35
CA VAL A 137 -0.48 -11.40 -20.69
C VAL A 137 -0.45 -11.53 -22.20
N ASP A 138 0.52 -12.24 -22.75
CA ASP A 138 0.70 -12.44 -24.20
C ASP A 138 0.67 -11.12 -25.01
N GLY A 139 1.29 -10.07 -24.48
CA GLY A 139 1.34 -8.74 -25.09
C GLY A 139 0.03 -7.95 -25.06
N LYS A 140 -0.97 -8.41 -24.30
CA LYS A 140 -2.27 -7.73 -24.14
C LYS A 140 -2.45 -7.24 -22.71
N ILE A 141 -3.06 -6.06 -22.58
CA ILE A 141 -3.46 -5.55 -21.28
C ILE A 141 -4.57 -6.44 -20.71
N THR A 142 -4.34 -6.91 -19.51
CA THR A 142 -5.27 -7.75 -18.75
C THR A 142 -5.51 -7.09 -17.40
N VAL A 143 -6.77 -6.89 -17.04
CA VAL A 143 -7.14 -6.32 -15.75
C VAL A 143 -7.63 -7.44 -14.86
N ASP A 144 -6.94 -7.66 -13.74
CA ASP A 144 -7.33 -8.65 -12.73
C ASP A 144 -8.71 -8.32 -12.15
N ASP A 145 -9.47 -9.35 -11.77
CA ASP A 145 -10.82 -9.17 -11.23
C ASP A 145 -10.82 -8.43 -9.90
N ASN A 146 -9.77 -8.57 -9.08
CA ASN A 146 -9.61 -7.76 -7.87
C ASN A 146 -9.53 -6.26 -8.18
N ILE A 147 -8.83 -5.89 -9.25
CA ILE A 147 -8.74 -4.48 -9.67
C ILE A 147 -10.10 -3.98 -10.17
N LYS A 148 -10.86 -4.81 -10.91
CA LYS A 148 -12.23 -4.45 -11.32
C LYS A 148 -13.14 -4.25 -10.11
N ASN A 149 -13.09 -5.18 -9.15
CA ASN A 149 -13.86 -5.09 -7.90
C ASN A 149 -13.54 -3.79 -7.13
N TRP A 150 -12.26 -3.40 -7.07
CA TRP A 150 -11.87 -2.12 -6.48
C TRP A 150 -12.47 -0.92 -7.22
N VAL A 151 -12.45 -0.93 -8.56
CA VAL A 151 -13.01 0.14 -9.39
C VAL A 151 -14.52 0.27 -9.15
N ASP A 152 -15.25 -0.86 -9.15
CA ASP A 152 -16.70 -0.89 -8.96
C ASP A 152 -17.06 -0.40 -7.55
N MET A 153 -16.43 -0.92 -6.51
CA MET A 153 -16.61 -0.46 -5.12
C MET A 153 -16.30 1.03 -4.98
N SER A 154 -15.19 1.48 -5.55
CA SER A 154 -14.76 2.88 -5.49
C SER A 154 -15.81 3.81 -6.12
N LYS A 155 -16.35 3.41 -7.28
CA LYS A 155 -17.42 4.16 -7.95
C LYS A 155 -18.68 4.21 -7.10
N GLU A 156 -19.11 3.08 -6.56
CA GLU A 156 -20.29 3.00 -5.68
C GLU A 156 -20.14 3.94 -4.47
N MET A 157 -19.01 3.90 -3.78
CA MET A 157 -18.77 4.71 -2.58
C MET A 157 -18.67 6.21 -2.88
N VAL A 158 -18.08 6.60 -4.02
CA VAL A 158 -18.03 8.00 -4.46
C VAL A 158 -19.43 8.51 -4.82
N ASP A 159 -20.17 7.74 -5.64
CA ASP A 159 -21.54 8.11 -6.05
C ASP A 159 -22.47 8.20 -4.85
N ALA A 160 -22.28 7.33 -3.85
CA ALA A 160 -23.02 7.37 -2.60
C ALA A 160 -22.55 8.48 -1.64
N GLY A 161 -21.40 9.12 -1.86
CA GLY A 161 -20.83 10.13 -0.96
C GLY A 161 -20.36 9.56 0.39
N GLU A 162 -19.84 8.34 0.39
CA GLU A 162 -19.37 7.60 1.57
C GLU A 162 -17.87 7.75 1.78
N THR A 163 -17.16 8.27 0.79
CA THR A 163 -15.73 8.59 0.84
C THR A 163 -15.48 10.00 0.34
N ALA A 164 -14.46 10.67 0.86
CA ALA A 164 -13.96 11.89 0.27
C ALA A 164 -13.21 11.58 -1.04
N THR A 165 -12.84 12.62 -1.78
CA THR A 165 -12.18 12.50 -3.09
C THR A 165 -10.90 13.33 -3.13
N TYR A 166 -10.20 13.40 -2.02
CA TYR A 166 -8.93 14.13 -1.96
C TYR A 166 -7.85 13.40 -2.74
N GLU A 167 -6.92 14.15 -3.28
CA GLU A 167 -5.75 13.58 -3.92
C GLU A 167 -4.84 12.94 -2.88
N LEU A 168 -4.42 11.69 -3.11
CA LEU A 168 -3.53 10.96 -2.22
C LEU A 168 -2.25 11.77 -1.96
N TRP A 169 -1.83 11.85 -0.70
CA TRP A 169 -0.67 12.62 -0.24
C TRP A 169 -0.82 14.16 -0.29
N SER A 170 -1.98 14.68 -0.68
CA SER A 170 -2.23 16.12 -0.59
C SER A 170 -2.39 16.58 0.86
N ASP A 171 -2.31 17.90 1.06
CA ASP A 171 -2.59 18.52 2.37
C ASP A 171 -4.02 18.22 2.84
N ASP A 172 -4.98 18.18 1.94
CA ASP A 172 -6.39 17.88 2.29
C ASP A 172 -6.57 16.41 2.67
N TRP A 173 -5.88 15.49 2.01
CA TRP A 173 -5.81 14.09 2.41
C TRP A 173 -5.18 13.96 3.82
N SER A 174 -4.06 14.63 4.07
CA SER A 174 -3.34 14.59 5.35
C SER A 174 -4.15 15.17 6.51
N LYS A 175 -4.98 16.19 6.28
CA LYS A 175 -5.87 16.75 7.31
C LYS A 175 -6.84 15.73 7.89
N GLY A 176 -7.15 14.67 7.16
CA GLY A 176 -8.02 13.59 7.63
C GLY A 176 -7.53 12.85 8.86
N PHE A 177 -6.22 12.86 9.14
CA PHE A 177 -5.64 12.27 10.37
C PHE A 177 -5.95 13.07 11.64
N PHE A 178 -6.33 14.34 11.52
CA PHE A 178 -6.50 15.22 12.67
C PHE A 178 -7.93 15.23 13.20
N LYS A 179 -8.06 15.61 14.49
CA LYS A 179 -9.30 15.54 15.25
C LYS A 179 -10.46 16.33 14.64
N ASP A 180 -10.17 17.41 13.95
CA ASP A 180 -11.19 18.29 13.36
C ASP A 180 -11.70 17.79 11.99
N SER A 181 -11.22 16.65 11.55
CA SER A 181 -11.62 16.00 10.30
C SER A 181 -12.81 15.07 10.51
N ASN A 182 -13.56 14.84 9.43
CA ASN A 182 -14.64 13.88 9.37
C ASN A 182 -14.25 12.55 8.72
N VAL A 183 -12.97 12.28 8.48
CA VAL A 183 -12.47 11.01 7.91
C VAL A 183 -12.30 9.98 9.01
N PHE A 184 -12.87 8.79 8.80
CA PHE A 184 -12.85 7.71 9.77
C PHE A 184 -11.57 6.88 9.72
N ALA A 185 -11.13 6.47 8.51
CA ALA A 185 -10.06 5.50 8.38
C ALA A 185 -9.12 5.74 7.20
N TYR A 186 -7.94 5.14 7.32
CA TYR A 186 -6.90 5.02 6.30
C TYR A 186 -6.41 3.59 6.21
N PHE A 187 -5.84 3.22 5.08
CA PHE A 187 -5.07 1.98 4.93
C PHE A 187 -3.61 2.32 4.72
N GLY A 188 -2.76 1.80 5.56
CA GLY A 188 -1.34 2.09 5.46
C GLY A 188 -0.48 1.35 6.47
N PRO A 189 0.84 1.50 6.37
CA PRO A 189 1.79 0.92 7.31
C PRO A 189 1.82 1.70 8.64
N ALA A 190 2.52 1.13 9.63
CA ALA A 190 2.58 1.69 10.98
C ALA A 190 3.10 3.13 11.04
N TRP A 191 3.96 3.54 10.10
CA TRP A 191 4.50 4.91 10.07
C TRP A 191 3.46 6.00 9.67
N PHE A 192 2.22 5.62 9.34
CA PHE A 192 1.11 6.58 9.19
C PHE A 192 0.63 7.19 10.51
N ILE A 193 1.04 6.62 11.65
CA ILE A 193 0.63 7.10 12.98
C ILE A 193 1.67 8.00 13.65
N ASP A 194 2.79 8.29 12.98
CA ASP A 194 3.86 9.18 13.46
C ASP A 194 3.59 10.68 13.05
#